data_acc9463033db76270be7c05c8d816556
#
_entry.id   acc9463033db76270be7c05c8d816556
#
_cell.length_a   1.000
_cell.length_b   1.000
_cell.length_c   1.000
_cell.angle_alpha   90.00
_cell.angle_beta   90.00
_cell.angle_gamma   90.00
#
_symmetry.space_group_name_H-M   'P 1'
#
loop_
_entity.id
_entity.type
_entity.pdbx_description
1 polymer ?
#
loop_
_entity_poly.entity_id
_entity_poly.type
_entity_poly.pdbx_seq_one_letter_code
_entity_poly.pdbx_strand_id
1 'polypeptide(L)'
;MTGSQSSTADASRVDSVCCSFCLKDKDSVAKLVAGLGVYICNECVELSSLIIAEDPAPRVGGWDEQPDDALLANLGRLQAVVSQVDAALHNHVGMLRDRGVSWTRVGEALGVSKQAAWERFSGED
;
A
#
# COMPACT_ATOMS: atom_id res chain seq x y z
N MET A 1 21.82 13.48 -10.42
CA MET A 1 21.47 13.15 -10.44
C MET A 1 21.04 13.03 -10.61
N THR A 2 20.91 12.91 -10.98
CA THR A 2 20.44 12.50 -11.20
C THR A 2 19.89 12.25 -11.37
N GLY A 3 19.89 12.08 -11.75
CA GLY A 3 19.22 11.51 -11.93
C GLY A 3 18.62 11.41 -11.74
N SER A 4 18.61 11.08 -11.74
CA SER A 4 17.87 10.76 -11.47
C SER A 4 17.09 11.08 -11.36
N GLN A 5 16.74 11.48 -11.69
CA GLN A 5 15.89 11.58 -11.55
C GLN A 5 15.11 11.44 -12.12
N SER A 6 15.25 11.40 -13.17
CA SER A 6 14.47 11.18 -14.00
C SER A 6 13.95 10.07 -14.03
N SER A 7 14.35 9.47 -14.56
CA SER A 7 13.91 8.32 -14.29
C SER A 7 13.21 8.45 -13.16
N THR A 8 13.23 9.53 -12.77
CA THR A 8 12.68 9.69 -11.63
C THR A 8 11.28 9.50 -11.62
N ALA A 9 10.58 9.80 -12.62
CA ALA A 9 9.17 9.63 -12.59
C ALA A 9 8.82 8.19 -12.36
N ASP A 10 9.41 7.30 -13.10
CA ASP A 10 9.09 5.96 -12.90
C ASP A 10 9.68 5.45 -11.68
N ALA A 11 10.87 5.78 -11.42
CA ALA A 11 11.50 5.32 -10.24
C ALA A 11 10.75 5.81 -9.05
N SER A 12 10.22 6.99 -9.11
CA SER A 12 9.53 7.51 -8.00
C SER A 12 8.23 6.78 -7.78
N ARG A 13 7.61 6.31 -8.82
CA ARG A 13 6.39 5.59 -8.63
C ARG A 13 6.68 4.28 -7.92
N VAL A 14 7.74 3.60 -8.27
CA VAL A 14 8.09 2.37 -7.63
C VAL A 14 8.58 2.61 -6.24
N ASP A 15 9.37 3.66 -6.06
CA ASP A 15 9.93 3.96 -4.79
C ASP A 15 9.10 4.88 -3.96
N SER A 16 7.98 5.34 -4.48
CA SER A 16 7.21 6.35 -3.84
C SER A 16 6.29 5.68 -2.88
N VAL A 17 6.81 5.16 -1.83
CA VAL A 17 5.98 4.55 -0.81
C VAL A 17 5.58 5.61 0.20
N CYS A 18 4.48 5.40 0.82
CA CYS A 18 3.97 6.34 1.80
C CYS A 18 3.39 5.59 2.97
N CYS A 19 3.20 6.29 4.07
CA CYS A 19 2.54 5.72 5.23
C CYS A 19 1.11 5.40 4.85
N SER A 20 0.67 4.20 5.15
CA SER A 20 -0.68 3.77 4.82
C SER A 20 -1.71 4.34 5.78
N PHE A 21 -1.26 4.97 6.86
CA PHE A 21 -2.15 5.57 7.85
C PHE A 21 -2.39 7.04 7.58
N CYS A 22 -1.34 7.83 7.41
CA CYS A 22 -1.50 9.26 7.24
C CYS A 22 -1.19 9.73 5.83
N LEU A 23 -0.68 8.85 4.99
CA LEU A 23 -0.39 9.11 3.59
C LEU A 23 0.77 10.07 3.34
N LYS A 24 1.58 10.38 4.35
CA LYS A 24 2.80 11.14 4.11
C LYS A 24 3.80 10.26 3.41
N ASP A 25 4.52 10.82 2.46
CA ASP A 25 5.46 10.01 1.76
C ASP A 25 6.72 9.79 2.60
N LYS A 26 7.55 8.86 2.16
CA LYS A 26 8.68 8.43 2.98
C LYS A 26 9.65 9.55 3.28
N ASP A 27 9.70 10.56 2.41
CA ASP A 27 10.64 11.66 2.61
C ASP A 27 10.14 12.68 3.63
N SER A 28 8.88 12.57 4.01
CA SER A 28 8.28 13.49 4.96
C SER A 28 8.28 12.97 6.38
N VAL A 29 8.81 11.76 6.59
CA VAL A 29 8.80 11.16 7.92
C VAL A 29 10.20 10.62 8.22
N ALA A 30 10.50 10.41 9.49
CA ALA A 30 11.81 9.94 9.87
C ALA A 30 12.01 8.47 9.57
N LYS A 31 10.98 7.68 9.76
CA LYS A 31 11.05 6.25 9.53
C LYS A 31 9.75 5.72 8.99
N LEU A 32 9.85 4.70 8.16
CA LEU A 32 8.68 4.06 7.61
C LEU A 32 8.86 2.56 7.83
N VAL A 33 7.97 1.96 8.56
CA VAL A 33 8.06 0.53 8.89
C VAL A 33 7.16 -0.24 7.93
N ALA A 34 7.71 -1.25 7.29
CA ALA A 34 6.98 -2.00 6.29
C ALA A 34 6.24 -3.18 6.89
N GLY A 35 5.01 -3.38 6.46
CA GLY A 35 4.27 -4.58 6.75
C GLY A 35 4.08 -5.31 5.43
N LEU A 36 3.06 -6.13 5.32
CA LEU A 36 2.80 -6.83 4.08
C LEU A 36 2.01 -5.90 3.16
N GLY A 37 2.71 -5.21 2.29
CA GLY A 37 2.08 -4.30 1.33
C GLY A 37 1.65 -2.97 1.90
N VAL A 38 1.93 -2.72 3.16
CA VAL A 38 1.55 -1.47 3.81
C VAL A 38 2.70 -0.95 4.63
N TYR A 39 2.60 0.30 5.04
CA TYR A 39 3.67 0.95 5.79
C TYR A 39 3.08 1.82 6.87
N ILE A 40 3.82 2.04 7.94
CA ILE A 40 3.40 2.97 8.98
C ILE A 40 4.59 3.83 9.36
N CYS A 41 4.40 5.13 9.44
CA CYS A 41 5.50 6.02 9.78
C CYS A 41 5.64 6.16 11.28
N ASN A 42 6.79 6.67 11.70
CA ASN A 42 7.07 6.83 13.12
C ASN A 42 6.06 7.73 13.81
N GLU A 43 5.54 8.74 13.12
CA GLU A 43 4.56 9.62 13.73
C GLU A 43 3.25 8.89 14.01
N CYS A 44 2.84 8.04 13.07
CA CYS A 44 1.61 7.28 13.27
C CYS A 44 1.79 6.20 14.34
N VAL A 45 2.98 5.66 14.48
CA VAL A 45 3.25 4.71 15.55
C VAL A 45 3.08 5.39 16.90
N GLU A 46 3.64 6.58 17.04
CA GLU A 46 3.51 7.30 18.28
C GLU A 46 2.07 7.68 18.57
N LEU A 47 1.39 8.19 17.57
CA LEU A 47 0.00 8.58 17.73
C LEU A 47 -0.85 7.36 18.08
N SER A 48 -0.60 6.25 17.40
CA SER A 48 -1.35 5.03 17.65
C SER A 48 -1.14 4.54 19.08
N SER A 49 0.08 4.64 19.57
CA SER A 49 0.37 4.24 20.96
C SER A 49 -0.43 5.06 21.94
N LEU A 50 -0.51 6.35 21.70
CA LEU A 50 -1.26 7.22 22.60
C LEU A 50 -2.75 6.90 22.55
N ILE A 51 -3.27 6.67 21.36
CA ILE A 51 -4.68 6.35 21.20
C ILE A 51 -5.01 5.02 21.89
N ILE A 52 -4.16 4.03 21.68
CA ILE A 52 -4.36 2.72 22.30
C ILE A 52 -4.37 2.83 23.82
N ALA A 53 -3.53 3.68 24.36
CA ALA A 53 -3.41 3.81 25.80
C ALA A 53 -4.65 4.47 26.43
N GLU A 54 -5.32 5.33 25.67
CA GLU A 54 -6.37 6.11 26.26
C GLU A 54 -7.73 5.89 25.73
N ASP A 55 -7.89 5.47 24.53
CA ASP A 55 -9.14 5.58 23.88
C ASP A 55 -9.76 4.26 23.55
N PRO A 56 -10.99 4.04 23.92
CA PRO A 56 -11.67 2.81 23.57
C PRO A 56 -12.04 2.74 22.08
N ALA A 57 -12.00 3.82 21.37
CA ALA A 57 -12.36 3.80 19.95
C ALA A 57 -11.26 4.43 19.12
N PRO A 58 -10.10 3.80 19.05
CA PRO A 58 -8.96 4.39 18.40
C PRO A 58 -9.15 4.56 16.91
N ARG A 59 -8.70 5.67 16.44
CA ARG A 59 -8.74 5.95 15.02
C ARG A 59 -7.75 7.06 14.73
N VAL A 60 -7.02 6.91 13.63
CA VAL A 60 -6.14 7.95 13.17
C VAL A 60 -6.93 8.71 12.13
N GLY A 61 -6.99 10.06 12.28
CA GLY A 61 -7.64 10.72 11.22
C GLY A 61 -8.47 11.89 11.55
N GLY A 62 -9.65 11.97 11.13
CA GLY A 62 -10.45 13.16 11.08
C GLY A 62 -10.62 13.54 9.64
N TRP A 63 -10.54 12.53 8.77
CA TRP A 63 -10.56 12.76 7.35
C TRP A 63 -11.86 13.39 6.91
N ASP A 64 -12.96 12.96 7.51
CA ASP A 64 -14.28 13.43 7.13
C ASP A 64 -14.52 14.88 7.47
N GLU A 65 -13.64 15.48 8.24
CA GLU A 65 -13.78 16.89 8.58
C GLU A 65 -12.87 17.77 7.74
N GLN A 66 -12.17 17.19 6.80
CA GLN A 66 -11.25 17.96 5.98
C GLN A 66 -11.96 18.66 4.84
N PRO A 67 -11.44 19.76 4.37
CA PRO A 67 -12.05 20.46 3.22
C PRO A 67 -11.84 19.67 1.94
N ASP A 68 -12.60 20.00 0.93
CA ASP A 68 -12.57 19.29 -0.33
C ASP A 68 -11.18 19.22 -0.94
N ASP A 69 -10.41 20.29 -0.87
CA ASP A 69 -9.09 20.30 -1.48
C ASP A 69 -8.18 19.26 -0.83
N ALA A 70 -8.28 19.12 0.47
CA ALA A 70 -7.47 18.13 1.18
C ALA A 70 -7.92 16.73 0.82
N LEU A 71 -9.22 16.51 0.71
CA LEU A 71 -9.73 15.21 0.34
C LEU A 71 -9.31 14.84 -1.09
N LEU A 72 -9.35 15.82 -1.98
CA LEU A 72 -8.92 15.58 -3.35
C LEU A 72 -7.44 15.23 -3.41
N ALA A 73 -6.63 15.92 -2.62
CA ALA A 73 -5.20 15.62 -2.59
C ALA A 73 -4.96 14.21 -2.08
N ASN A 74 -5.80 13.73 -1.20
CA ASN A 74 -5.64 12.37 -0.68
C ASN A 74 -5.97 11.31 -1.71
N LEU A 75 -6.73 11.63 -2.75
CA LEU A 75 -7.07 10.62 -3.74
C LEU A 75 -5.82 10.05 -4.40
N GLY A 76 -4.88 10.90 -4.77
CA GLY A 76 -3.64 10.42 -5.38
C GLY A 76 -2.83 9.58 -4.41
N ARG A 77 -2.81 9.98 -3.15
CA ARG A 77 -2.06 9.22 -2.15
C ARG A 77 -2.72 7.88 -1.86
N LEU A 78 -4.04 7.87 -1.82
CA LEU A 78 -4.75 6.62 -1.63
C LEU A 78 -4.52 5.70 -2.82
N GLN A 79 -4.52 6.25 -4.02
CA GLN A 79 -4.25 5.45 -5.21
C GLN A 79 -2.84 4.86 -5.14
N ALA A 80 -1.89 5.60 -4.61
CA ALA A 80 -0.52 5.09 -4.44
C ALA A 80 -0.51 3.92 -3.45
N VAL A 81 -1.30 4.01 -2.38
CA VAL A 81 -1.38 2.91 -1.42
C VAL A 81 -2.02 1.68 -2.08
N VAL A 82 -3.06 1.90 -2.88
CA VAL A 82 -3.69 0.80 -3.61
C VAL A 82 -2.65 0.10 -4.48
N SER A 83 -1.82 0.87 -5.18
CA SER A 83 -0.79 0.30 -6.02
C SER A 83 0.24 -0.47 -5.22
N GLN A 84 0.61 0.02 -4.05
CA GLN A 84 1.55 -0.69 -3.19
C GLN A 84 0.99 -2.04 -2.77
N VAL A 85 -0.25 -2.05 -2.35
CA VAL A 85 -0.87 -3.29 -1.90
C VAL A 85 -1.05 -4.23 -3.09
N ASP A 86 -1.43 -3.70 -4.23
CA ASP A 86 -1.61 -4.53 -5.42
C ASP A 86 -0.28 -5.16 -5.83
N ALA A 87 0.81 -4.41 -5.76
CA ALA A 87 2.13 -4.96 -6.08
C ALA A 87 2.50 -6.07 -5.10
N ALA A 88 2.20 -5.89 -3.82
CA ALA A 88 2.46 -6.93 -2.83
C ALA A 88 1.63 -8.17 -3.11
N LEU A 89 0.39 -7.98 -3.54
CA LEU A 89 -0.48 -9.09 -3.87
C LEU A 89 0.08 -9.87 -5.06
N HIS A 90 0.51 -9.18 -6.10
CA HIS A 90 1.09 -9.83 -7.26
C HIS A 90 2.36 -10.60 -6.88
N ASN A 91 3.20 -10.02 -6.05
CA ASN A 91 4.42 -10.69 -5.61
C ASN A 91 4.11 -11.94 -4.82
N HIS A 92 3.10 -11.87 -3.97
CA HIS A 92 2.72 -12.99 -3.13
C HIS A 92 2.18 -14.14 -3.99
N VAL A 93 1.35 -13.82 -4.97
CA VAL A 93 0.84 -14.83 -5.89
C VAL A 93 1.99 -15.45 -6.67
N GLY A 94 2.95 -14.62 -7.08
CA GLY A 94 4.13 -15.14 -7.79
C GLY A 94 4.92 -16.13 -6.96
N MET A 95 5.09 -15.84 -5.67
CA MET A 95 5.79 -16.76 -4.80
C MET A 95 5.05 -18.08 -4.68
N LEU A 96 3.73 -18.01 -4.59
CA LEU A 96 2.93 -19.24 -4.51
C LEU A 96 3.02 -20.04 -5.79
N ARG A 97 2.98 -19.36 -6.94
CA ARG A 97 3.11 -20.05 -8.20
C ARG A 97 4.48 -20.71 -8.34
N ASP A 98 5.52 -20.04 -7.86
CA ASP A 98 6.86 -20.63 -7.89
C ASP A 98 6.95 -21.87 -7.03
N ARG A 99 6.09 -22.00 -6.04
CA ARG A 99 6.05 -23.17 -5.18
C ARG A 99 5.09 -24.23 -5.71
N GLY A 100 4.53 -24.02 -6.89
CA GLY A 100 3.65 -25.01 -7.51
C GLY A 100 2.19 -24.94 -7.10
N VAL A 101 1.79 -23.89 -6.43
CA VAL A 101 0.39 -23.75 -6.02
C VAL A 101 -0.46 -23.44 -7.25
N SER A 102 -1.55 -24.15 -7.43
CA SER A 102 -2.37 -24.03 -8.63
C SER A 102 -3.19 -22.76 -8.68
N TRP A 103 -3.57 -22.37 -9.89
CA TRP A 103 -4.45 -21.23 -10.04
C TRP A 103 -5.81 -21.45 -9.39
N THR A 104 -6.24 -22.72 -9.31
CA THR A 104 -7.49 -23.03 -8.62
C THR A 104 -7.37 -22.66 -7.15
N ARG A 105 -6.26 -23.01 -6.52
CA ARG A 105 -6.08 -22.68 -5.11
C ARG A 105 -5.91 -21.18 -4.89
N VAL A 106 -5.22 -20.51 -5.81
CA VAL A 106 -5.06 -19.06 -5.72
C VAL A 106 -6.44 -18.40 -5.83
N GLY A 107 -7.25 -18.85 -6.80
CA GLY A 107 -8.57 -18.29 -6.97
C GLY A 107 -9.44 -18.50 -5.74
N GLU A 108 -9.38 -19.70 -5.17
CA GLU A 108 -10.15 -19.97 -3.95
C GLU A 108 -9.75 -19.05 -2.82
N ALA A 109 -8.45 -18.83 -2.66
CA ALA A 109 -7.98 -17.97 -1.59
C ALA A 109 -8.42 -16.52 -1.78
N LEU A 110 -8.53 -16.09 -3.04
CA LEU A 110 -8.92 -14.72 -3.34
C LEU A 110 -10.44 -14.57 -3.45
N GLY A 111 -11.16 -15.66 -3.47
CA GLY A 111 -12.61 -15.60 -3.62
C GLY A 111 -13.04 -15.33 -5.05
N VAL A 112 -12.21 -15.73 -6.02
CA VAL A 112 -12.55 -15.54 -7.43
C VAL A 112 -12.33 -16.85 -8.17
N SER A 113 -12.74 -16.90 -9.43
CA SER A 113 -12.58 -18.12 -10.21
C SER A 113 -11.11 -18.33 -10.58
N LYS A 114 -10.78 -19.55 -10.95
CA LYS A 114 -9.47 -19.86 -11.46
C LYS A 114 -9.12 -18.96 -12.64
N GLN A 115 -10.07 -18.78 -13.55
CA GLN A 115 -9.83 -17.97 -14.73
C GLN A 115 -9.57 -16.51 -14.38
N ALA A 116 -10.34 -15.97 -13.44
CA ALA A 116 -10.15 -14.59 -13.02
C ALA A 116 -8.78 -14.38 -12.36
N ALA A 117 -8.36 -15.35 -11.55
CA ALA A 117 -7.06 -15.27 -10.92
C ALA A 117 -5.95 -15.32 -11.97
N TRP A 118 -6.10 -16.22 -12.93
CA TRP A 118 -5.08 -16.34 -13.98
C TRP A 118 -5.00 -15.05 -14.79
N GLU A 119 -6.15 -14.50 -15.16
CA GLU A 119 -6.16 -13.29 -15.97
C GLU A 119 -5.48 -12.13 -15.26
N ARG A 120 -5.70 -12.04 -13.98
CA ARG A 120 -5.17 -10.91 -13.22
C ARG A 120 -3.69 -11.06 -12.90
N PHE A 121 -3.23 -12.27 -12.62
CA PHE A 121 -1.90 -12.47 -12.07
C PHE A 121 -0.95 -13.28 -12.93
N SER A 122 -1.36 -13.71 -14.11
CA SER A 122 -0.49 -14.57 -14.90
C SER A 122 0.77 -13.87 -15.38
N GLY A 123 0.74 -12.60 -15.47
CA GLY A 123 1.91 -11.86 -15.83
C GLY A 123 2.24 -11.95 -17.27
N GLU A 124 1.27 -12.40 -18.03
CA GLU A 124 1.55 -12.44 -19.30
C GLU A 124 1.60 -11.24 -19.92
N ASP A 125 1.24 -10.48 -19.86
CA ASP A 125 1.21 -9.32 -20.47
C ASP A 125 1.92 -9.15 -21.50
#